data_6f7f696f7f7fda5f2367e754a8139154
#
_entry.id   6f7f696f7f7fda5f2367e754a8139154
#
_cell.length_a   1.000
_cell.length_b   1.000
_cell.length_c   1.000
_cell.angle_alpha   90.00
_cell.angle_beta   90.00
_cell.angle_gamma   90.00
#
_symmetry.space_group_name_H-M   'P 1'
#
loop_
_entity.id
_entity.type
_entity.pdbx_description
1 polymer ?
#
loop_
_entity_poly.entity_id
_entity_poly.type
_entity_poly.pdbx_seq_one_letter_code
_entity_poly.pdbx_strand_id
1 'polypeptide(L)'
;MRTVDDRRERLARLIDLARVYRGWTRTEIAKALDRDAGKLLPDSGNPKLDLVVGLADALDWTIGDVAEDLGTEAVVVSPEMDLRSLDREAVQCHRSGNWRGMIRTARQMMALASTAEQRAVACNRAAGGFDGLGLFSRSLPHLQAGLAEPGLPEGLRLMLTVNLANAHYAMWHLVESRAASREVIDTLSDRQVEDRRTQVCRAFAHYVRGSSTRRLAMLDPERGALHASAARPDLQESMVSYEDLADTYADDRYAAMANTCRGAMIEVEVRMGHMGAREAIDRLVVAVERVVDVEHHPPGDWLESWGWWCIFGCNVILHHLPQEELPRPMAIFSNKANEIAERLDNWSLRERAFSMELARRDLTGDDPWILDMEDIRSLVGTMGRFPTFRDRGYRILKSARLLIPEGGPRCAGA
;
A
#
# COMPACT_ATOMS: atom_id res chain seq x y z
N MET A 1 -23.83 12.36 -2.82
CA MET A 1 -24.80 11.47 -2.14
C MET A 1 -25.42 10.59 -3.21
N ARG A 2 -25.22 9.27 -3.16
CA ARG A 2 -25.77 8.35 -4.17
C ARG A 2 -27.28 8.34 -4.10
N THR A 3 -27.94 8.44 -5.24
CA THR A 3 -29.39 8.23 -5.28
C THR A 3 -29.69 6.74 -5.19
N VAL A 4 -30.83 6.40 -4.59
CA VAL A 4 -31.34 5.00 -4.53
C VAL A 4 -31.49 4.47 -5.94
N ASP A 5 -31.86 5.33 -6.89
CA ASP A 5 -32.06 4.99 -8.30
C ASP A 5 -30.78 4.53 -9.00
N ASP A 6 -29.62 5.16 -8.75
CA ASP A 6 -28.32 4.76 -9.37
C ASP A 6 -27.91 3.33 -8.98
N ARG A 7 -28.09 2.95 -7.70
CA ARG A 7 -27.75 1.62 -7.22
C ARG A 7 -28.72 0.56 -7.75
N ARG A 8 -29.99 0.91 -7.82
CA ARG A 8 -31.04 0.04 -8.35
C ARG A 8 -30.80 -0.25 -9.84
N GLU A 9 -30.41 0.74 -10.62
CA GLU A 9 -30.08 0.58 -12.03
C GLU A 9 -28.87 -0.32 -12.24
N ARG A 10 -27.81 -0.17 -11.43
CA ARG A 10 -26.63 -1.06 -11.49
C ARG A 10 -26.96 -2.48 -11.11
N LEU A 11 -27.72 -2.68 -10.05
CA LEU A 11 -28.18 -4.01 -9.68
C LEU A 11 -29.01 -4.65 -10.79
N ALA A 12 -29.88 -3.89 -11.44
CA ALA A 12 -30.64 -4.37 -12.60
C ALA A 12 -29.72 -4.83 -13.74
N ARG A 13 -28.68 -4.04 -14.04
CA ARG A 13 -27.67 -4.39 -15.05
C ARG A 13 -26.90 -5.66 -14.71
N LEU A 14 -26.48 -5.84 -13.44
CA LEU A 14 -25.79 -7.06 -13.01
C LEU A 14 -26.68 -8.29 -13.12
N ILE A 15 -27.97 -8.19 -12.76
CA ILE A 15 -28.94 -9.26 -12.91
C ILE A 15 -29.13 -9.61 -14.38
N ASP A 16 -29.26 -8.62 -15.26
CA ASP A 16 -29.38 -8.85 -16.70
C ASP A 16 -28.11 -9.46 -17.29
N LEU A 17 -26.93 -9.00 -16.84
CA LEU A 17 -25.64 -9.56 -17.25
C LEU A 17 -25.55 -11.04 -16.88
N ALA A 18 -25.88 -11.40 -15.63
CA ALA A 18 -25.88 -12.78 -15.17
C ALA A 18 -26.89 -13.65 -15.96
N ARG A 19 -28.04 -13.07 -16.24
CA ARG A 19 -29.07 -13.76 -17.07
C ARG A 19 -28.54 -14.07 -18.47
N VAL A 20 -27.93 -13.09 -19.14
CA VAL A 20 -27.38 -13.24 -20.48
C VAL A 20 -26.19 -14.21 -20.48
N TYR A 21 -25.28 -14.05 -19.50
CA TYR A 21 -24.09 -14.90 -19.38
C TYR A 21 -24.42 -16.38 -19.21
N ARG A 22 -25.47 -16.71 -18.41
CA ARG A 22 -25.92 -18.09 -18.19
C ARG A 22 -26.94 -18.59 -19.24
N GLY A 23 -27.42 -17.72 -20.10
CA GLY A 23 -28.50 -18.06 -21.02
C GLY A 23 -29.85 -18.31 -20.34
N TRP A 24 -30.09 -17.75 -19.16
CA TRP A 24 -31.28 -17.96 -18.33
C TRP A 24 -32.42 -17.05 -18.72
N THR A 25 -33.64 -17.58 -18.52
CA THR A 25 -34.88 -16.79 -18.49
C THR A 25 -34.95 -15.98 -17.18
N ARG A 26 -35.89 -15.03 -17.11
CA ARG A 26 -36.11 -14.25 -15.89
C ARG A 26 -36.55 -15.14 -14.70
N THR A 27 -37.26 -16.22 -14.96
CA THR A 27 -37.67 -17.15 -13.92
C THR A 27 -36.52 -18.01 -13.43
N GLU A 28 -35.61 -18.42 -14.31
CA GLU A 28 -34.46 -19.23 -13.95
C GLU A 28 -33.46 -18.43 -13.12
N ILE A 29 -33.15 -17.17 -13.48
CA ILE A 29 -32.28 -16.35 -12.66
C ILE A 29 -32.91 -16.03 -11.30
N ALA A 30 -34.24 -15.80 -11.24
CA ALA A 30 -34.93 -15.59 -9.98
C ALA A 30 -34.79 -16.81 -9.07
N LYS A 31 -34.98 -18.01 -9.61
CA LYS A 31 -34.79 -19.27 -8.89
C LYS A 31 -33.31 -19.45 -8.43
N ALA A 32 -32.35 -19.16 -9.30
CA ALA A 32 -30.92 -19.27 -8.97
C ALA A 32 -30.49 -18.30 -7.85
N LEU A 33 -31.14 -17.13 -7.79
CA LEU A 33 -30.91 -16.12 -6.76
C LEU A 33 -31.81 -16.29 -5.51
N ASP A 34 -32.59 -17.37 -5.42
CA ASP A 34 -33.56 -17.63 -4.37
C ASP A 34 -34.53 -16.44 -4.15
N ARG A 35 -35.12 -15.94 -5.27
CA ARG A 35 -36.00 -14.77 -5.30
C ARG A 35 -37.25 -15.03 -6.12
N ASP A 36 -38.28 -14.25 -5.81
CA ASP A 36 -39.45 -14.14 -6.68
C ASP A 36 -39.12 -13.34 -7.94
N ALA A 37 -39.52 -13.81 -9.11
CA ALA A 37 -39.27 -13.16 -10.40
C ALA A 37 -39.84 -11.73 -10.49
N GLY A 38 -40.88 -11.41 -9.72
CA GLY A 38 -41.43 -10.07 -9.58
C GLY A 38 -40.66 -9.15 -8.61
N LYS A 39 -39.84 -9.74 -7.72
CA LYS A 39 -39.14 -9.04 -6.63
C LYS A 39 -37.59 -9.19 -6.69
N LEU A 40 -37.05 -9.39 -7.88
CA LEU A 40 -35.62 -9.53 -8.08
C LEU A 40 -34.82 -8.26 -7.62
N LEU A 41 -35.43 -7.10 -7.80
CA LEU A 41 -34.84 -5.83 -7.43
C LEU A 41 -35.45 -5.33 -6.11
N PRO A 42 -34.70 -5.14 -5.04
CA PRO A 42 -35.19 -4.53 -3.82
C PRO A 42 -35.59 -3.05 -4.06
N ASP A 43 -36.72 -2.64 -3.51
CA ASP A 43 -37.25 -1.29 -3.68
C ASP A 43 -36.30 -0.22 -3.13
N SER A 44 -35.53 -0.54 -2.09
CA SER A 44 -34.52 0.33 -1.49
C SER A 44 -33.25 0.51 -2.34
N GLY A 45 -33.07 -0.24 -3.43
CA GLY A 45 -31.82 -0.32 -4.19
C GLY A 45 -30.63 -0.92 -3.40
N ASN A 46 -30.83 -1.37 -2.16
CA ASN A 46 -29.79 -1.99 -1.32
C ASN A 46 -29.98 -3.53 -1.35
N PRO A 47 -29.10 -4.28 -2.05
CA PRO A 47 -29.18 -5.72 -2.04
C PRO A 47 -28.79 -6.27 -0.66
N LYS A 48 -29.46 -7.34 -0.25
CA LYS A 48 -28.98 -8.16 0.87
C LYS A 48 -27.75 -8.94 0.43
N LEU A 49 -26.94 -9.38 1.39
CA LEU A 49 -25.69 -10.09 1.12
C LEU A 49 -25.92 -11.39 0.31
N ASP A 50 -26.98 -12.12 0.58
CA ASP A 50 -27.37 -13.33 -0.15
C ASP A 50 -27.52 -13.06 -1.66
N LEU A 51 -28.12 -11.94 -2.05
CA LEU A 51 -28.25 -11.55 -3.46
C LEU A 51 -26.88 -11.21 -4.09
N VAL A 52 -25.99 -10.56 -3.33
CA VAL A 52 -24.63 -10.25 -3.82
C VAL A 52 -23.82 -11.53 -4.02
N VAL A 53 -23.92 -12.48 -3.09
CA VAL A 53 -23.28 -13.81 -3.20
C VAL A 53 -23.84 -14.57 -4.40
N GLY A 54 -25.16 -14.66 -4.54
CA GLY A 54 -25.80 -15.35 -5.67
C GLY A 54 -25.45 -14.74 -7.04
N LEU A 55 -25.29 -13.41 -7.11
CA LEU A 55 -24.84 -12.74 -8.34
C LEU A 55 -23.35 -13.04 -8.63
N ALA A 56 -22.51 -13.09 -7.61
CA ALA A 56 -21.10 -13.46 -7.76
C ALA A 56 -20.97 -14.87 -8.34
N ASP A 57 -21.71 -15.83 -7.78
CA ASP A 57 -21.79 -17.22 -8.28
C ASP A 57 -22.35 -17.30 -9.71
N ALA A 58 -23.42 -16.54 -9.99
CA ALA A 58 -24.03 -16.51 -11.32
C ALA A 58 -23.12 -15.91 -12.40
N LEU A 59 -22.27 -14.97 -12.05
CA LEU A 59 -21.34 -14.29 -12.96
C LEU A 59 -19.96 -14.93 -13.04
N ASP A 60 -19.65 -15.92 -12.19
CA ASP A 60 -18.28 -16.42 -11.92
C ASP A 60 -17.32 -15.29 -11.49
N TRP A 61 -17.86 -14.33 -10.76
CA TRP A 61 -17.12 -13.20 -10.19
C TRP A 61 -16.86 -13.41 -8.71
N THR A 62 -15.92 -12.63 -8.13
CA THR A 62 -15.82 -12.58 -6.67
C THR A 62 -16.93 -11.70 -6.09
N ILE A 63 -17.30 -11.96 -4.81
CA ILE A 63 -18.22 -11.09 -4.07
C ILE A 63 -17.71 -9.64 -4.05
N GLY A 64 -16.38 -9.46 -3.98
CA GLY A 64 -15.71 -8.18 -4.01
C GLY A 64 -15.98 -7.41 -5.31
N ASP A 65 -15.90 -8.08 -6.46
CA ASP A 65 -16.14 -7.47 -7.79
C ASP A 65 -17.59 -7.00 -7.92
N VAL A 66 -18.56 -7.83 -7.52
CA VAL A 66 -19.98 -7.45 -7.52
C VAL A 66 -20.24 -6.28 -6.58
N ALA A 67 -19.66 -6.32 -5.37
CA ALA A 67 -19.81 -5.24 -4.40
C ALA A 67 -19.14 -3.94 -4.88
N GLU A 68 -18.01 -4.03 -5.57
CA GLU A 68 -17.33 -2.87 -6.15
C GLU A 68 -18.14 -2.25 -7.27
N ASP A 69 -18.69 -3.04 -8.19
CA ASP A 69 -19.55 -2.55 -9.27
C ASP A 69 -20.79 -1.84 -8.72
N LEU A 70 -21.47 -2.44 -7.75
CA LEU A 70 -22.60 -1.83 -7.04
C LEU A 70 -22.19 -0.57 -6.28
N GLY A 71 -20.97 -0.57 -5.76
CA GLY A 71 -20.39 0.48 -4.94
C GLY A 71 -19.72 1.61 -5.73
N THR A 72 -19.41 1.45 -7.00
CA THR A 72 -18.70 2.45 -7.79
C THR A 72 -19.60 3.67 -8.09
N GLU A 73 -19.08 4.88 -7.90
CA GLU A 73 -19.79 6.09 -8.29
C GLU A 73 -19.88 6.18 -9.82
N ALA A 74 -20.99 6.70 -10.34
CA ALA A 74 -21.10 6.98 -11.76
C ALA A 74 -19.99 7.98 -12.15
N VAL A 75 -19.25 7.65 -13.20
CA VAL A 75 -18.24 8.55 -13.73
C VAL A 75 -18.97 9.64 -14.51
N VAL A 76 -18.98 10.85 -13.97
CA VAL A 76 -19.53 12.00 -14.67
C VAL A 76 -18.44 12.54 -15.59
N VAL A 77 -18.66 12.47 -16.90
CA VAL A 77 -17.81 13.05 -17.93
C VAL A 77 -18.59 14.19 -18.59
N SER A 78 -18.04 15.39 -18.52
CA SER A 78 -18.57 16.54 -19.26
C SER A 78 -17.93 16.59 -20.65
N PRO A 79 -18.66 17.04 -21.69
CA PRO A 79 -18.11 17.21 -23.04
C PRO A 79 -16.89 18.15 -23.11
N GLU A 80 -16.73 19.00 -22.11
CA GLU A 80 -15.63 19.98 -22.02
C GLU A 80 -14.36 19.41 -21.37
N MET A 81 -14.43 18.20 -20.81
CA MET A 81 -13.27 17.56 -20.18
C MET A 81 -12.30 17.03 -21.23
N ASP A 82 -11.02 17.32 -21.06
CA ASP A 82 -9.95 16.76 -21.88
C ASP A 82 -8.95 15.97 -21.02
N LEU A 83 -8.36 14.93 -21.62
CA LEU A 83 -7.44 14.04 -20.94
C LEU A 83 -6.20 14.73 -20.37
N ARG A 84 -5.68 15.77 -21.04
CA ARG A 84 -4.47 16.46 -20.57
C ARG A 84 -4.76 17.27 -19.31
N SER A 85 -5.93 17.89 -19.25
CA SER A 85 -6.38 18.64 -18.06
C SER A 85 -6.61 17.70 -16.89
N LEU A 86 -7.27 16.55 -17.12
CA LEU A 86 -7.46 15.52 -16.09
C LEU A 86 -6.12 14.93 -15.61
N ASP A 87 -5.15 14.67 -16.50
CA ASP A 87 -3.84 14.18 -16.07
C ASP A 87 -3.12 15.20 -15.18
N ARG A 88 -3.18 16.49 -15.52
CA ARG A 88 -2.63 17.56 -14.67
C ARG A 88 -3.34 17.64 -13.32
N GLU A 89 -4.66 17.47 -13.30
CA GLU A 89 -5.44 17.42 -12.05
C GLU A 89 -5.04 16.20 -11.20
N ALA A 90 -4.89 15.02 -11.80
CA ALA A 90 -4.42 13.82 -11.10
C ALA A 90 -3.03 14.02 -10.48
N VAL A 91 -2.10 14.67 -11.20
CA VAL A 91 -0.78 15.05 -10.67
C VAL A 91 -0.90 16.05 -9.52
N GLN A 92 -1.79 17.01 -9.60
CA GLN A 92 -2.04 17.97 -8.52
C GLN A 92 -2.65 17.28 -7.29
N CYS A 93 -3.61 16.37 -7.49
CA CYS A 93 -4.15 15.54 -6.42
C CYS A 93 -3.07 14.74 -5.72
N HIS A 94 -2.14 14.15 -6.48
CA HIS A 94 -0.97 13.43 -5.92
C HIS A 94 -0.13 14.37 -5.03
N ARG A 95 0.23 15.55 -5.53
CA ARG A 95 1.07 16.52 -4.79
C ARG A 95 0.42 17.02 -3.50
N SER A 96 -0.91 17.11 -3.47
CA SER A 96 -1.67 17.57 -2.30
C SER A 96 -2.13 16.44 -1.37
N GLY A 97 -1.78 15.17 -1.63
CA GLY A 97 -2.27 14.02 -0.86
C GLY A 97 -3.77 13.73 -1.04
N ASN A 98 -4.43 14.33 -2.05
CA ASN A 98 -5.84 14.08 -2.33
C ASN A 98 -6.02 12.77 -3.13
N TRP A 99 -5.71 11.65 -2.50
CA TRP A 99 -5.72 10.33 -3.14
C TRP A 99 -7.09 9.94 -3.71
N ARG A 100 -8.18 10.26 -3.00
CA ARG A 100 -9.55 10.00 -3.48
C ARG A 100 -9.90 10.84 -4.70
N GLY A 101 -9.44 12.10 -4.73
CA GLY A 101 -9.53 12.95 -5.91
C GLY A 101 -8.79 12.33 -7.09
N MET A 102 -7.56 11.87 -6.88
CA MET A 102 -6.74 11.21 -7.91
C MET A 102 -7.43 9.98 -8.52
N ILE A 103 -8.02 9.11 -7.69
CA ILE A 103 -8.77 7.93 -8.16
C ILE A 103 -9.99 8.34 -8.99
N ARG A 104 -10.75 9.37 -8.55
CA ARG A 104 -11.90 9.88 -9.28
C ARG A 104 -11.49 10.43 -10.64
N THR A 105 -10.46 11.27 -10.68
CA THR A 105 -9.92 11.84 -11.92
C THR A 105 -9.39 10.75 -12.85
N ALA A 106 -8.70 9.73 -12.32
CA ALA A 106 -8.24 8.59 -13.12
C ALA A 106 -9.39 7.79 -13.76
N ARG A 107 -10.52 7.65 -13.06
CA ARG A 107 -11.73 7.03 -13.62
C ARG A 107 -12.33 7.86 -14.77
N GLN A 108 -12.32 9.19 -14.66
CA GLN A 108 -12.75 10.09 -15.74
C GLN A 108 -11.81 9.98 -16.94
N MET A 109 -10.47 9.92 -16.69
CA MET A 109 -9.49 9.68 -17.75
C MET A 109 -9.76 8.35 -18.47
N MET A 110 -10.04 7.27 -17.71
CA MET A 110 -10.35 5.96 -18.28
C MET A 110 -11.59 6.00 -19.18
N ALA A 111 -12.64 6.73 -18.79
CA ALA A 111 -13.88 6.87 -19.57
C ALA A 111 -13.67 7.67 -20.89
N LEU A 112 -12.68 8.57 -20.94
CA LEU A 112 -12.33 9.37 -22.12
C LEU A 112 -11.22 8.74 -22.97
N ALA A 113 -10.50 7.74 -22.45
CA ALA A 113 -9.34 7.15 -23.09
C ALA A 113 -9.73 6.43 -24.40
N SER A 114 -9.13 6.82 -25.50
CA SER A 114 -9.33 6.23 -26.83
C SER A 114 -8.15 5.37 -27.30
N THR A 115 -6.95 5.55 -26.70
CA THR A 115 -5.74 4.79 -27.03
C THR A 115 -5.26 3.93 -25.89
N ALA A 116 -4.47 2.90 -26.19
CA ALA A 116 -3.81 2.03 -25.20
C ALA A 116 -2.95 2.82 -24.21
N GLU A 117 -2.15 3.77 -24.71
CA GLU A 117 -1.33 4.63 -23.86
C GLU A 117 -2.16 5.45 -22.89
N GLN A 118 -3.27 6.05 -23.34
CA GLN A 118 -4.16 6.82 -22.48
C GLN A 118 -4.80 5.96 -21.38
N ARG A 119 -5.23 4.72 -21.71
CA ARG A 119 -5.75 3.78 -20.71
C ARG A 119 -4.68 3.38 -19.68
N ALA A 120 -3.47 3.10 -20.15
CA ALA A 120 -2.35 2.76 -19.29
C ALA A 120 -1.97 3.91 -18.34
N VAL A 121 -1.98 5.17 -18.82
CA VAL A 121 -1.77 6.35 -17.96
C VAL A 121 -2.88 6.47 -16.93
N ALA A 122 -4.16 6.29 -17.30
CA ALA A 122 -5.28 6.31 -16.36
C ALA A 122 -5.17 5.21 -15.30
N CYS A 123 -4.77 4.00 -15.70
CA CYS A 123 -4.46 2.90 -14.78
C CYS A 123 -3.36 3.27 -13.78
N ASN A 124 -2.27 3.87 -14.26
CA ASN A 124 -1.17 4.29 -13.39
C ASN A 124 -1.61 5.36 -12.37
N ARG A 125 -2.46 6.31 -12.78
CA ARG A 125 -3.01 7.33 -11.87
C ARG A 125 -3.95 6.71 -10.83
N ALA A 126 -4.81 5.75 -11.23
CA ALA A 126 -5.66 5.03 -10.29
C ALA A 126 -4.83 4.26 -9.27
N ALA A 127 -3.81 3.53 -9.73
CA ALA A 127 -2.89 2.80 -8.88
C ALA A 127 -2.21 3.72 -7.85
N GLY A 128 -1.64 4.85 -8.29
CA GLY A 128 -1.02 5.81 -7.38
C GLY A 128 -1.98 6.38 -6.33
N GLY A 129 -3.26 6.59 -6.69
CA GLY A 129 -4.27 7.00 -5.72
C GLY A 129 -4.59 5.91 -4.69
N PHE A 130 -4.64 4.64 -5.10
CA PHE A 130 -4.82 3.51 -4.18
C PHE A 130 -3.58 3.28 -3.30
N ASP A 131 -2.38 3.43 -3.83
CA ASP A 131 -1.13 3.34 -3.07
C ASP A 131 -1.09 4.39 -1.96
N GLY A 132 -1.42 5.65 -2.28
CA GLY A 132 -1.49 6.72 -1.30
C GLY A 132 -2.53 6.49 -0.19
N LEU A 133 -3.58 5.69 -0.44
CA LEU A 133 -4.52 5.22 0.59
C LEU A 133 -4.06 3.95 1.33
N GLY A 134 -2.90 3.40 1.00
CA GLY A 134 -2.42 2.11 1.51
C GLY A 134 -3.20 0.90 0.98
N LEU A 135 -4.01 1.06 -0.07
CA LEU A 135 -4.86 0.02 -0.65
C LEU A 135 -4.15 -0.71 -1.80
N PHE A 136 -2.96 -1.23 -1.54
CA PHE A 136 -2.09 -1.86 -2.54
C PHE A 136 -2.75 -3.05 -3.26
N SER A 137 -3.61 -3.79 -2.57
CA SER A 137 -4.38 -4.88 -3.18
C SER A 137 -5.33 -4.39 -4.29
N ARG A 138 -5.76 -3.11 -4.25
CA ARG A 138 -6.55 -2.46 -5.30
C ARG A 138 -5.69 -1.81 -6.36
N SER A 139 -4.46 -1.43 -6.03
CA SER A 139 -3.49 -0.89 -6.97
C SER A 139 -3.04 -1.95 -7.99
N LEU A 140 -2.76 -3.19 -7.51
CA LEU A 140 -2.24 -4.29 -8.34
C LEU A 140 -3.05 -4.53 -9.63
N PRO A 141 -4.39 -4.73 -9.63
CA PRO A 141 -5.14 -4.97 -10.85
C PRO A 141 -5.09 -3.80 -11.84
N HIS A 142 -5.00 -2.55 -11.36
CA HIS A 142 -4.84 -1.40 -12.25
C HIS A 142 -3.46 -1.39 -12.93
N LEU A 143 -2.39 -1.69 -12.20
CA LEU A 143 -1.05 -1.79 -12.77
C LEU A 143 -0.95 -2.93 -13.79
N GLN A 144 -1.52 -4.09 -13.48
CA GLN A 144 -1.59 -5.23 -14.40
C GLN A 144 -2.40 -4.89 -15.66
N ALA A 145 -3.56 -4.24 -15.52
CA ALA A 145 -4.37 -3.80 -16.64
C ALA A 145 -3.61 -2.78 -17.53
N GLY A 146 -2.93 -1.83 -16.90
CA GLY A 146 -2.09 -0.87 -17.63
C GLY A 146 -0.98 -1.54 -18.42
N LEU A 147 -0.28 -2.52 -17.84
CA LEU A 147 0.79 -3.29 -18.49
C LEU A 147 0.29 -4.22 -19.62
N ALA A 148 -0.97 -4.66 -19.54
CA ALA A 148 -1.58 -5.48 -20.59
C ALA A 148 -1.95 -4.70 -21.86
N GLU A 149 -1.94 -3.36 -21.82
CA GLU A 149 -2.22 -2.54 -23.00
C GLU A 149 -1.10 -2.69 -24.05
N PRO A 150 -1.46 -2.84 -25.33
CA PRO A 150 -0.47 -3.08 -26.38
C PRO A 150 0.28 -1.81 -26.78
N GLY A 151 1.55 -1.96 -27.23
CA GLY A 151 2.31 -0.89 -27.86
C GLY A 151 2.66 0.29 -26.96
N LEU A 152 2.81 0.08 -25.67
CA LEU A 152 3.15 1.14 -24.72
C LEU A 152 4.53 1.74 -25.00
N PRO A 153 4.68 3.07 -24.86
CA PRO A 153 6.00 3.70 -24.78
C PRO A 153 6.83 3.07 -23.64
N GLU A 154 8.12 2.83 -23.91
CA GLU A 154 9.01 2.14 -22.97
C GLU A 154 9.03 2.79 -21.58
N GLY A 155 9.17 4.12 -21.50
CA GLY A 155 9.18 4.84 -20.22
C GLY A 155 7.89 4.69 -19.42
N LEU A 156 6.73 4.52 -20.06
CA LEU A 156 5.46 4.24 -19.39
C LEU A 156 5.42 2.79 -18.88
N ARG A 157 5.89 1.84 -19.69
CA ARG A 157 6.00 0.43 -19.29
C ARG A 157 6.90 0.28 -18.08
N LEU A 158 8.11 0.87 -18.10
CA LEU A 158 9.05 0.83 -16.96
C LEU A 158 8.43 1.41 -15.70
N MET A 159 7.73 2.55 -15.80
CA MET A 159 7.06 3.16 -14.66
C MET A 159 5.95 2.26 -14.07
N LEU A 160 5.12 1.65 -14.92
CA LEU A 160 4.09 0.71 -14.47
C LEU A 160 4.72 -0.53 -13.83
N THR A 161 5.81 -1.06 -14.40
CA THR A 161 6.50 -2.26 -13.87
C THR A 161 7.13 -1.97 -12.51
N VAL A 162 7.78 -0.81 -12.32
CA VAL A 162 8.37 -0.50 -11.01
C VAL A 162 7.31 -0.18 -9.94
N ASN A 163 6.18 0.43 -10.33
CA ASN A 163 5.04 0.63 -9.43
C ASN A 163 4.40 -0.70 -9.06
N LEU A 164 4.29 -1.66 -10.00
CA LEU A 164 3.85 -3.03 -9.73
C LEU A 164 4.79 -3.73 -8.73
N ALA A 165 6.10 -3.58 -8.91
CA ALA A 165 7.10 -4.10 -7.98
C ALA A 165 6.90 -3.54 -6.56
N ASN A 166 6.65 -2.23 -6.44
CA ASN A 166 6.40 -1.57 -5.15
C ASN A 166 5.09 -2.06 -4.50
N ALA A 167 4.01 -2.21 -5.27
CA ALA A 167 2.75 -2.74 -4.76
C ALA A 167 2.92 -4.17 -4.22
N HIS A 168 3.66 -5.03 -4.95
CA HIS A 168 4.04 -6.36 -4.46
C HIS A 168 4.90 -6.29 -3.19
N TYR A 169 5.88 -5.38 -3.12
CA TYR A 169 6.71 -5.17 -1.93
C TYR A 169 5.88 -4.80 -0.70
N ALA A 170 4.94 -3.86 -0.85
CA ALA A 170 4.05 -3.44 0.22
C ALA A 170 3.14 -4.58 0.72
N MET A 171 2.74 -5.48 -0.19
CA MET A 171 1.91 -6.65 0.10
C MET A 171 2.71 -7.88 0.57
N TRP A 172 4.02 -7.76 0.77
CA TRP A 172 4.93 -8.88 1.13
C TRP A 172 5.04 -10.00 0.07
N HIS A 173 4.66 -9.73 -1.17
CA HIS A 173 4.92 -10.60 -2.31
C HIS A 173 6.36 -10.38 -2.81
N LEU A 174 7.34 -10.79 -1.99
CA LEU A 174 8.75 -10.39 -2.16
C LEU A 174 9.40 -11.00 -3.40
N VAL A 175 8.95 -12.18 -3.84
CA VAL A 175 9.47 -12.86 -5.04
C VAL A 175 9.02 -12.10 -6.29
N GLU A 176 7.74 -11.79 -6.40
CA GLU A 176 7.14 -11.02 -7.49
C GLU A 176 7.72 -9.60 -7.56
N SER A 177 7.87 -8.97 -6.40
CA SER A 177 8.50 -7.65 -6.29
C SER A 177 9.93 -7.64 -6.84
N ARG A 178 10.73 -8.62 -6.48
CA ARG A 178 12.11 -8.76 -6.98
C ARG A 178 12.15 -9.05 -8.48
N ALA A 179 11.25 -9.90 -8.97
CA ALA A 179 11.19 -10.25 -10.39
C ALA A 179 10.85 -9.02 -11.25
N ALA A 180 9.80 -8.26 -10.87
CA ALA A 180 9.40 -7.04 -11.59
C ALA A 180 10.48 -5.94 -11.51
N SER A 181 11.12 -5.75 -10.35
CA SER A 181 12.24 -4.81 -10.22
C SER A 181 13.43 -5.20 -11.08
N ARG A 182 13.74 -6.51 -11.15
CA ARG A 182 14.82 -7.04 -11.98
C ARG A 182 14.56 -6.76 -13.45
N GLU A 183 13.35 -6.96 -13.94
CA GLU A 183 12.98 -6.65 -15.33
C GLU A 183 13.34 -5.20 -15.71
N VAL A 184 13.02 -4.23 -14.82
CA VAL A 184 13.36 -2.82 -15.04
C VAL A 184 14.88 -2.61 -15.09
N ILE A 185 15.61 -3.19 -14.13
CA ILE A 185 17.07 -3.04 -14.03
C ILE A 185 17.75 -3.66 -15.23
N ASP A 186 17.39 -4.88 -15.62
CA ASP A 186 17.97 -5.60 -16.76
C ASP A 186 17.69 -4.85 -18.07
N THR A 187 16.49 -4.24 -18.22
CA THR A 187 16.16 -3.41 -19.38
C THR A 187 17.04 -2.17 -19.50
N LEU A 188 17.50 -1.62 -18.39
CA LEU A 188 18.27 -0.38 -18.32
C LEU A 188 19.79 -0.59 -18.10
N SER A 189 20.26 -1.83 -17.94
CA SER A 189 21.63 -2.13 -17.52
C SER A 189 22.70 -1.57 -18.45
N ASP A 190 22.49 -1.69 -19.78
CA ASP A 190 23.47 -1.32 -20.80
C ASP A 190 23.19 0.03 -21.45
N ARG A 191 22.31 0.86 -20.81
CA ARG A 191 21.85 2.12 -21.40
C ARG A 191 22.31 3.32 -20.59
N GLN A 192 22.79 4.31 -21.29
CA GLN A 192 22.93 5.64 -20.73
C GLN A 192 21.53 6.28 -20.66
N VAL A 193 21.07 6.52 -19.43
CA VAL A 193 19.72 7.04 -19.18
C VAL A 193 19.83 8.54 -18.93
N GLU A 194 19.26 9.34 -19.84
CA GLU A 194 19.35 10.81 -19.78
C GLU A 194 18.08 11.46 -19.24
N ASP A 195 16.91 10.88 -19.49
CA ASP A 195 15.65 11.47 -19.04
C ASP A 195 15.36 11.19 -17.56
N ARG A 196 14.85 12.21 -16.87
CA ARG A 196 14.54 12.19 -15.43
C ARG A 196 13.65 11.00 -15.03
N ARG A 197 12.61 10.70 -15.84
CA ARG A 197 11.63 9.65 -15.49
C ARG A 197 12.30 8.27 -15.44
N THR A 198 13.09 7.95 -16.45
CA THR A 198 13.78 6.67 -16.56
C THR A 198 14.88 6.53 -15.49
N GLN A 199 15.59 7.64 -15.16
CA GLN A 199 16.53 7.67 -14.03
C GLN A 199 15.83 7.34 -12.69
N VAL A 200 14.66 7.95 -12.45
CA VAL A 200 13.85 7.65 -11.25
C VAL A 200 13.36 6.20 -11.25
N CYS A 201 12.90 5.67 -12.39
CA CYS A 201 12.48 4.26 -12.48
C CYS A 201 13.64 3.31 -12.15
N ARG A 202 14.86 3.59 -12.63
CA ARG A 202 16.07 2.81 -12.31
C ARG A 202 16.40 2.85 -10.83
N ALA A 203 16.50 4.05 -10.25
CA ALA A 203 16.80 4.24 -8.84
C ALA A 203 15.75 3.54 -7.94
N PHE A 204 14.47 3.68 -8.29
CA PHE A 204 13.38 3.05 -7.52
C PHE A 204 13.35 1.54 -7.69
N ALA A 205 13.67 0.98 -8.86
CA ALA A 205 13.77 -0.46 -9.06
C ALA A 205 14.87 -1.09 -8.19
N HIS A 206 16.03 -0.45 -8.09
CA HIS A 206 17.10 -0.85 -7.16
C HIS A 206 16.64 -0.77 -5.71
N TYR A 207 15.96 0.32 -5.29
CA TYR A 207 15.38 0.44 -3.96
C TYR A 207 14.43 -0.72 -3.63
N VAL A 208 13.48 -1.00 -4.51
CA VAL A 208 12.45 -2.03 -4.30
C VAL A 208 13.07 -3.42 -4.28
N ARG A 209 14.02 -3.74 -5.19
CA ARG A 209 14.71 -5.04 -5.21
C ARG A 209 15.57 -5.25 -3.96
N GLY A 210 16.34 -4.24 -3.59
CA GLY A 210 17.17 -4.25 -2.39
C GLY A 210 16.35 -4.40 -1.12
N SER A 211 15.27 -3.60 -0.98
CA SER A 211 14.36 -3.65 0.17
C SER A 211 13.61 -4.98 0.26
N SER A 212 13.17 -5.57 -0.86
CA SER A 212 12.55 -6.90 -0.90
C SER A 212 13.53 -7.99 -0.47
N THR A 213 14.78 -7.91 -0.95
CA THR A 213 15.84 -8.87 -0.61
C THR A 213 16.22 -8.75 0.88
N ARG A 214 16.30 -7.52 1.42
CA ARG A 214 16.50 -7.26 2.85
C ARG A 214 15.38 -7.87 3.70
N ARG A 215 14.11 -7.74 3.28
CA ARG A 215 12.97 -8.36 3.99
C ARG A 215 13.02 -9.90 3.97
N LEU A 216 13.56 -10.51 2.93
CA LEU A 216 13.78 -11.96 2.90
C LEU A 216 14.71 -12.41 4.01
N ALA A 217 15.71 -11.61 4.40
CA ALA A 217 16.59 -11.92 5.53
C ALA A 217 15.84 -12.05 6.88
N MET A 218 14.65 -11.47 6.99
CA MET A 218 13.79 -11.61 8.17
C MET A 218 12.96 -12.91 8.13
N LEU A 219 12.55 -13.36 6.94
CA LEU A 219 11.74 -14.55 6.74
C LEU A 219 12.58 -15.83 6.71
N ASP A 220 13.85 -15.71 6.37
CA ASP A 220 14.83 -16.81 6.32
C ASP A 220 16.08 -16.41 7.15
N PRO A 221 16.00 -16.51 8.49
CA PRO A 221 17.11 -16.11 9.36
C PRO A 221 18.40 -16.92 9.14
N GLU A 222 18.30 -18.18 8.71
CA GLU A 222 19.46 -19.04 8.44
C GLU A 222 20.31 -18.50 7.28
N ARG A 223 19.65 -17.87 6.29
CA ARG A 223 20.30 -17.22 5.14
C ARG A 223 20.32 -15.69 5.26
N GLY A 224 20.06 -15.17 6.46
CA GLY A 224 19.92 -13.74 6.68
C GLY A 224 21.11 -12.92 6.19
N ALA A 225 22.33 -13.34 6.49
CA ALA A 225 23.55 -12.67 6.03
C ALA A 225 23.71 -12.72 4.49
N LEU A 226 23.33 -13.83 3.85
CA LEU A 226 23.36 -13.97 2.39
C LEU A 226 22.37 -13.01 1.73
N HIS A 227 21.15 -12.94 2.24
CA HIS A 227 20.13 -11.99 1.74
C HIS A 227 20.55 -10.54 1.97
N ALA A 228 21.13 -10.22 3.12
CA ALA A 228 21.68 -8.89 3.41
C ALA A 228 22.79 -8.51 2.43
N SER A 229 23.76 -9.43 2.21
CA SER A 229 24.83 -9.25 1.22
C SER A 229 24.30 -9.02 -0.20
N ALA A 230 23.24 -9.72 -0.59
CA ALA A 230 22.60 -9.55 -1.90
C ALA A 230 21.78 -8.25 -1.99
N ALA A 231 21.24 -7.74 -0.88
CA ALA A 231 20.47 -6.49 -0.86
C ALA A 231 21.38 -5.25 -0.93
N ARG A 232 22.58 -5.35 -0.37
CA ARG A 232 23.52 -4.23 -0.21
C ARG A 232 23.82 -3.45 -1.51
N PRO A 233 24.25 -4.08 -2.62
CA PRO A 233 24.58 -3.36 -3.85
C PRO A 233 23.38 -2.60 -4.42
N ASP A 234 22.18 -3.15 -4.33
CA ASP A 234 20.97 -2.47 -4.81
C ASP A 234 20.63 -1.23 -3.97
N LEU A 235 20.66 -1.34 -2.66
CA LEU A 235 20.41 -0.21 -1.78
C LEU A 235 21.49 0.89 -1.94
N GLN A 236 22.73 0.50 -2.16
CA GLN A 236 23.84 1.42 -2.42
C GLN A 236 23.66 2.16 -3.76
N GLU A 237 23.34 1.43 -4.84
CA GLU A 237 23.08 2.00 -6.16
C GLU A 237 21.88 2.94 -6.13
N SER A 238 20.80 2.53 -5.46
CA SER A 238 19.63 3.38 -5.28
C SER A 238 19.97 4.66 -4.51
N MET A 239 20.73 4.55 -3.42
CA MET A 239 21.12 5.69 -2.60
C MET A 239 21.88 6.72 -3.43
N VAL A 240 22.93 6.29 -4.13
CA VAL A 240 23.76 7.17 -4.98
C VAL A 240 22.93 7.79 -6.10
N SER A 241 22.11 6.99 -6.79
CA SER A 241 21.24 7.50 -7.85
C SER A 241 20.25 8.55 -7.35
N TYR A 242 19.71 8.41 -6.15
CA TYR A 242 18.82 9.39 -5.57
C TYR A 242 19.54 10.64 -5.04
N GLU A 243 20.79 10.53 -4.56
CA GLU A 243 21.64 11.68 -4.24
C GLU A 243 21.92 12.50 -5.50
N ASP A 244 22.32 11.86 -6.60
CA ASP A 244 22.54 12.52 -7.89
C ASP A 244 21.27 13.19 -8.44
N LEU A 245 20.11 12.53 -8.30
CA LEU A 245 18.82 13.10 -8.69
C LEU A 245 18.45 14.32 -7.82
N ALA A 246 18.70 14.27 -6.52
CA ALA A 246 18.45 15.37 -5.61
C ALA A 246 19.28 16.60 -5.98
N ASP A 247 20.56 16.40 -6.23
CA ASP A 247 21.48 17.47 -6.62
C ASP A 247 21.15 18.04 -8.00
N THR A 248 20.85 17.16 -8.98
CA THR A 248 20.57 17.57 -10.37
C THR A 248 19.27 18.36 -10.48
N TYR A 249 18.22 17.96 -9.76
CA TYR A 249 16.88 18.53 -9.91
C TYR A 249 16.45 19.42 -8.74
N ALA A 250 17.30 19.59 -7.72
CA ALA A 250 17.01 20.35 -6.49
C ALA A 250 15.66 19.94 -5.87
N ASP A 251 15.43 18.62 -5.72
CA ASP A 251 14.15 18.04 -5.29
C ASP A 251 14.36 17.19 -4.02
N ASP A 252 13.94 17.72 -2.88
CA ASP A 252 14.10 17.11 -1.56
C ASP A 252 13.47 15.71 -1.42
N ARG A 253 12.52 15.36 -2.27
CA ARG A 253 11.91 14.01 -2.28
C ARG A 253 12.94 12.95 -2.63
N TYR A 254 13.88 13.26 -3.51
CA TYR A 254 14.97 12.33 -3.83
C TYR A 254 15.98 12.22 -2.68
N ALA A 255 16.29 13.32 -2.02
CA ALA A 255 17.12 13.29 -0.83
C ALA A 255 16.48 12.43 0.30
N ALA A 256 15.16 12.48 0.44
CA ALA A 256 14.41 11.63 1.36
C ALA A 256 14.54 10.13 1.01
N MET A 257 14.44 9.78 -0.27
CA MET A 257 14.64 8.39 -0.73
C MET A 257 16.07 7.91 -0.48
N ALA A 258 17.06 8.74 -0.75
CA ALA A 258 18.47 8.44 -0.42
C ALA A 258 18.65 8.24 1.10
N ASN A 259 17.99 9.07 1.92
CA ASN A 259 18.01 8.92 3.38
C ASN A 259 17.37 7.59 3.82
N THR A 260 16.27 7.16 3.20
CA THR A 260 15.66 5.84 3.46
C THR A 260 16.62 4.70 3.15
N CYS A 261 17.31 4.76 2.01
CA CYS A 261 18.33 3.77 1.63
C CYS A 261 19.48 3.74 2.65
N ARG A 262 19.93 4.91 3.13
CA ARG A 262 20.99 5.03 4.13
C ARG A 262 20.62 4.34 5.44
N GLY A 263 19.40 4.54 5.92
CA GLY A 263 18.88 3.83 7.09
C GLY A 263 18.81 2.32 6.89
N ALA A 264 18.31 1.87 5.73
CA ALA A 264 18.24 0.45 5.39
C ALA A 264 19.65 -0.21 5.32
N MET A 265 20.65 0.52 4.86
CA MET A 265 22.04 0.06 4.83
C MET A 265 22.59 -0.24 6.22
N ILE A 266 22.24 0.54 7.26
CA ILE A 266 22.65 0.27 8.65
C ILE A 266 22.14 -1.12 9.08
N GLU A 267 20.86 -1.45 8.84
CA GLU A 267 20.31 -2.76 9.15
C GLU A 267 21.05 -3.88 8.40
N VAL A 268 21.33 -3.66 7.11
CA VAL A 268 22.08 -4.61 6.27
C VAL A 268 23.50 -4.86 6.79
N GLU A 269 24.25 -3.80 7.15
CA GLU A 269 25.62 -3.92 7.68
C GLU A 269 25.65 -4.66 9.02
N VAL A 270 24.64 -4.48 9.88
CA VAL A 270 24.52 -5.25 11.13
C VAL A 270 24.26 -6.72 10.83
N ARG A 271 23.36 -7.02 9.89
CA ARG A 271 23.01 -8.39 9.51
C ARG A 271 24.18 -9.15 8.88
N MET A 272 25.06 -8.43 8.20
CA MET A 272 26.31 -8.97 7.63
C MET A 272 27.44 -9.11 8.67
N GLY A 273 27.27 -8.56 9.88
CA GLY A 273 28.29 -8.54 10.91
C GLY A 273 29.39 -7.49 10.69
N HIS A 274 29.19 -6.54 9.79
CA HIS A 274 30.14 -5.44 9.53
C HIS A 274 30.00 -4.28 10.51
N MET A 275 28.86 -4.21 11.22
CA MET A 275 28.57 -3.22 12.26
C MET A 275 28.00 -3.91 13.50
N GLY A 276 28.41 -3.48 14.68
CA GLY A 276 27.84 -3.96 15.94
C GLY A 276 26.39 -3.46 16.12
N ALA A 277 25.50 -4.31 16.64
CA ALA A 277 24.10 -3.94 16.84
C ALA A 277 23.92 -2.72 17.75
N ARG A 278 24.69 -2.63 18.85
CA ARG A 278 24.63 -1.46 19.76
C ARG A 278 25.13 -0.19 19.10
N GLU A 279 26.22 -0.27 18.34
CA GLU A 279 26.72 0.86 17.53
C GLU A 279 25.66 1.35 16.53
N ALA A 280 24.99 0.43 15.84
CA ALA A 280 23.91 0.76 14.92
C ALA A 280 22.73 1.44 15.61
N ILE A 281 22.33 0.93 16.78
CA ILE A 281 21.23 1.50 17.57
C ILE A 281 21.60 2.93 18.02
N ASP A 282 22.80 3.14 18.51
CA ASP A 282 23.27 4.48 18.94
C ASP A 282 23.23 5.46 17.75
N ARG A 283 23.72 5.05 16.57
CA ARG A 283 23.66 5.86 15.35
C ARG A 283 22.21 6.19 14.93
N LEU A 284 21.32 5.22 15.02
CA LEU A 284 19.90 5.38 14.67
C LEU A 284 19.18 6.28 15.67
N VAL A 285 19.46 6.16 16.98
CA VAL A 285 18.90 7.04 18.03
C VAL A 285 19.32 8.48 17.77
N VAL A 286 20.62 8.74 17.60
CA VAL A 286 21.14 10.11 17.32
C VAL A 286 20.51 10.71 16.06
N ALA A 287 20.26 9.88 15.05
CA ALA A 287 19.61 10.34 13.82
C ALA A 287 18.13 10.68 14.03
N VAL A 288 17.40 9.85 14.77
CA VAL A 288 15.96 10.04 15.06
C VAL A 288 15.74 11.22 16.02
N GLU A 289 16.72 11.55 16.88
CA GLU A 289 16.66 12.77 17.72
C GLU A 289 16.52 14.06 16.91
N ARG A 290 16.90 14.06 15.62
CA ARG A 290 16.69 15.20 14.71
C ARG A 290 15.22 15.48 14.40
N VAL A 291 14.35 14.52 14.62
CA VAL A 291 12.89 14.59 14.40
C VAL A 291 12.10 14.38 15.70
N VAL A 292 12.65 14.85 16.82
CA VAL A 292 12.03 14.71 18.14
C VAL A 292 10.62 15.33 18.14
N ASP A 293 10.45 16.48 17.51
CA ASP A 293 9.17 17.17 17.40
C ASP A 293 8.57 16.96 16.00
N VAL A 294 7.78 15.88 15.87
CA VAL A 294 7.14 15.51 14.60
C VAL A 294 6.11 16.54 14.15
N GLU A 295 5.46 17.24 15.07
CA GLU A 295 4.42 18.23 14.74
C GLU A 295 4.98 19.43 13.98
N HIS A 296 6.21 19.83 14.28
CA HIS A 296 6.90 20.95 13.63
C HIS A 296 7.60 20.55 12.31
N HIS A 297 7.65 19.24 11.98
CA HIS A 297 8.15 18.82 10.67
C HIS A 297 7.07 18.92 9.59
N PRO A 298 7.41 19.46 8.40
CA PRO A 298 6.50 19.41 7.25
C PRO A 298 6.15 17.96 6.91
N PRO A 299 4.86 17.63 6.68
CA PRO A 299 4.50 16.30 6.20
C PRO A 299 5.06 16.08 4.79
N GLY A 300 5.58 14.89 4.52
CA GLY A 300 6.13 14.52 3.22
C GLY A 300 7.20 13.43 3.30
N ASP A 301 7.83 13.18 2.17
CA ASP A 301 8.78 12.08 1.97
C ASP A 301 9.97 12.14 2.95
N TRP A 302 10.40 13.35 3.31
CA TRP A 302 11.50 13.53 4.26
C TRP A 302 11.15 13.03 5.67
N LEU A 303 9.97 13.38 6.17
CA LEU A 303 9.49 12.87 7.46
C LEU A 303 9.22 11.36 7.38
N GLU A 304 8.67 10.87 6.26
CA GLU A 304 8.47 9.44 6.03
C GLU A 304 9.79 8.67 6.12
N SER A 305 10.88 9.20 5.56
CA SER A 305 12.18 8.54 5.60
C SER A 305 12.65 8.28 7.04
N TRP A 306 12.39 9.18 7.97
CA TRP A 306 12.70 8.99 9.39
C TRP A 306 11.80 7.95 10.06
N GLY A 307 10.54 7.84 9.64
CA GLY A 307 9.67 6.74 10.06
C GLY A 307 10.26 5.38 9.68
N TRP A 308 10.79 5.26 8.48
CA TRP A 308 11.48 4.05 8.05
C TRP A 308 12.78 3.78 8.84
N TRP A 309 13.53 4.81 9.20
CA TRP A 309 14.69 4.66 10.10
C TRP A 309 14.29 4.04 11.44
N CYS A 310 13.16 4.43 12.00
CA CYS A 310 12.62 3.82 13.21
C CYS A 310 12.32 2.33 13.02
N ILE A 311 11.73 1.95 11.88
CA ILE A 311 11.46 0.53 11.56
C ILE A 311 12.77 -0.26 11.42
N PHE A 312 13.79 0.30 10.79
CA PHE A 312 15.11 -0.35 10.70
C PHE A 312 15.74 -0.52 12.08
N GLY A 313 15.59 0.46 12.97
CA GLY A 313 16.00 0.35 14.36
C GLY A 313 15.30 -0.78 15.10
N CYS A 314 13.98 -0.89 14.97
CA CYS A 314 13.22 -2.00 15.53
C CYS A 314 13.71 -3.36 15.00
N ASN A 315 14.00 -3.48 13.71
CA ASN A 315 14.52 -4.72 13.13
C ASN A 315 15.88 -5.11 13.71
N VAL A 316 16.81 -4.13 13.86
CA VAL A 316 18.12 -4.39 14.47
C VAL A 316 17.96 -4.87 15.91
N ILE A 317 17.12 -4.20 16.70
CA ILE A 317 16.88 -4.53 18.11
C ILE A 317 16.31 -5.94 18.25
N LEU A 318 15.23 -6.25 17.54
CA LEU A 318 14.53 -7.54 17.64
C LEU A 318 15.39 -8.76 17.28
N HIS A 319 16.34 -8.57 16.36
CA HIS A 319 17.14 -9.67 15.84
C HIS A 319 18.52 -9.81 16.47
N HIS A 320 19.00 -8.78 17.19
CA HIS A 320 20.39 -8.76 17.63
C HIS A 320 20.58 -8.41 19.11
N LEU A 321 19.55 -7.98 19.83
CA LEU A 321 19.64 -7.77 21.28
C LEU A 321 19.03 -8.94 22.07
N PRO A 322 19.53 -9.21 23.29
CA PRO A 322 18.88 -10.13 24.23
C PRO A 322 17.48 -9.62 24.64
N GLN A 323 16.60 -10.54 25.05
CA GLN A 323 15.20 -10.24 25.37
C GLN A 323 15.06 -9.16 26.46
N GLU A 324 15.89 -9.21 27.49
CA GLU A 324 15.90 -8.27 28.61
C GLU A 324 16.27 -6.83 28.21
N GLU A 325 16.94 -6.65 27.08
CA GLU A 325 17.35 -5.33 26.57
C GLU A 325 16.33 -4.75 25.57
N LEU A 326 15.34 -5.51 25.09
CA LEU A 326 14.43 -5.08 24.05
C LEU A 326 13.50 -3.91 24.44
N PRO A 327 12.88 -3.86 25.65
CA PRO A 327 11.74 -2.97 25.89
C PRO A 327 12.05 -1.50 25.68
N ARG A 328 13.17 -1.00 26.25
CA ARG A 328 13.49 0.41 26.21
C ARG A 328 13.84 0.94 24.81
N PRO A 329 14.79 0.37 24.07
CA PRO A 329 15.11 0.87 22.73
C PRO A 329 13.97 0.63 21.73
N MET A 330 13.21 -0.47 21.87
CA MET A 330 12.01 -0.69 21.05
C MET A 330 10.98 0.41 21.23
N ALA A 331 10.69 0.81 22.48
CA ALA A 331 9.73 1.88 22.75
C ALA A 331 10.12 3.21 22.10
N ILE A 332 11.42 3.56 22.06
CA ILE A 332 11.89 4.78 21.40
C ILE A 332 11.51 4.76 19.91
N PHE A 333 11.84 3.69 19.22
CA PHE A 333 11.63 3.62 17.78
C PHE A 333 10.17 3.35 17.41
N SER A 334 9.48 2.42 18.10
CA SER A 334 8.09 2.09 17.76
C SER A 334 7.13 3.26 18.03
N ASN A 335 7.30 3.98 19.13
CA ASN A 335 6.49 5.17 19.43
C ASN A 335 6.73 6.27 18.39
N LYS A 336 8.00 6.54 18.05
CA LYS A 336 8.32 7.54 17.03
C LYS A 336 7.82 7.14 15.63
N ALA A 337 7.89 5.84 15.28
CA ALA A 337 7.33 5.35 14.03
C ALA A 337 5.80 5.53 13.97
N ASN A 338 5.08 5.28 15.07
CA ASN A 338 3.64 5.50 15.16
C ASN A 338 3.28 6.99 15.03
N GLU A 339 3.97 7.87 15.77
CA GLU A 339 3.76 9.31 15.70
C GLU A 339 3.94 9.86 14.27
N ILE A 340 4.99 9.43 13.57
CA ILE A 340 5.23 9.79 12.16
C ILE A 340 4.15 9.19 11.25
N ALA A 341 3.77 7.93 11.48
CA ALA A 341 2.74 7.26 10.70
C ALA A 341 1.37 7.92 10.84
N GLU A 342 1.02 8.41 12.02
CA GLU A 342 -0.20 9.17 12.28
C GLU A 342 -0.16 10.53 11.57
N ARG A 343 0.92 11.26 11.72
CA ARG A 343 1.13 12.57 11.08
C ARG A 343 1.01 12.52 9.56
N LEU A 344 1.47 11.43 8.94
CA LEU A 344 1.48 11.24 7.48
C LEU A 344 0.29 10.45 6.95
N ASP A 345 -0.58 9.92 7.81
CA ASP A 345 -1.58 8.89 7.46
C ASP A 345 -0.95 7.70 6.68
N ASN A 346 0.27 7.31 7.07
CA ASN A 346 1.04 6.28 6.39
C ASN A 346 0.72 4.88 6.92
N TRP A 347 -0.10 4.16 6.18
CA TRP A 347 -0.56 2.83 6.56
C TRP A 347 0.52 1.75 6.55
N SER A 348 1.53 1.89 5.70
CA SER A 348 2.65 0.95 5.67
C SER A 348 3.53 1.05 6.92
N LEU A 349 3.78 2.27 7.40
CA LEU A 349 4.48 2.47 8.67
C LEU A 349 3.66 1.96 9.85
N ARG A 350 2.33 2.20 9.89
CA ARG A 350 1.44 1.66 10.92
C ARG A 350 1.49 0.13 10.98
N GLU A 351 1.39 -0.54 9.82
CA GLU A 351 1.49 -2.00 9.77
C GLU A 351 2.81 -2.49 10.35
N ARG A 352 3.92 -1.83 9.97
CA ARG A 352 5.24 -2.22 10.47
C ARG A 352 5.38 -1.96 11.97
N ALA A 353 4.94 -0.81 12.49
CA ALA A 353 5.01 -0.49 13.91
C ALA A 353 4.21 -1.50 14.76
N PHE A 354 2.96 -1.81 14.38
CA PHE A 354 2.17 -2.86 15.05
C PHE A 354 2.84 -4.23 14.97
N SER A 355 3.39 -4.60 13.82
CA SER A 355 4.07 -5.89 13.64
C SER A 355 5.33 -6.00 14.50
N MET A 356 6.11 -4.93 14.62
CA MET A 356 7.33 -4.90 15.45
C MET A 356 6.99 -4.98 16.94
N GLU A 357 6.00 -4.22 17.38
CA GLU A 357 5.57 -4.25 18.77
C GLU A 357 4.95 -5.61 19.16
N LEU A 358 4.19 -6.23 18.27
CA LEU A 358 3.70 -7.60 18.51
C LEU A 358 4.86 -8.59 18.64
N ALA A 359 5.85 -8.52 17.73
CA ALA A 359 7.01 -9.40 17.78
C ALA A 359 7.82 -9.22 19.09
N ARG A 360 7.98 -7.98 19.57
CA ARG A 360 8.61 -7.71 20.86
C ARG A 360 7.86 -8.39 21.99
N ARG A 361 6.53 -8.22 22.06
CA ARG A 361 5.68 -8.80 23.12
C ARG A 361 5.67 -10.32 23.06
N ASP A 362 5.67 -10.91 21.87
CA ASP A 362 5.79 -12.37 21.72
C ASP A 362 7.11 -12.91 22.32
N LEU A 363 8.19 -12.12 22.27
CA LEU A 363 9.49 -12.49 22.84
C LEU A 363 9.58 -12.24 24.34
N THR A 364 9.04 -11.13 24.85
CA THR A 364 9.22 -10.71 26.25
C THR A 364 8.12 -11.22 27.18
N GLY A 365 7.00 -11.72 26.64
CA GLY A 365 5.86 -12.17 27.45
C GLY A 365 5.16 -11.03 28.20
N ASP A 366 5.23 -9.83 27.68
CA ASP A 366 4.74 -8.60 28.31
C ASP A 366 3.22 -8.56 28.52
N ASP A 367 2.80 -7.58 29.35
CA ASP A 367 1.42 -7.24 29.65
C ASP A 367 0.53 -7.07 28.40
N PRO A 368 -0.77 -7.29 28.55
CA PRO A 368 -1.71 -7.12 27.43
C PRO A 368 -1.64 -5.71 26.84
N TRP A 369 -1.99 -5.60 25.56
CA TRP A 369 -2.12 -4.30 24.89
C TRP A 369 -3.15 -3.44 25.64
N ILE A 370 -2.86 -2.16 25.76
CA ILE A 370 -3.82 -1.16 26.24
C ILE A 370 -4.15 -0.31 25.02
N LEU A 371 -5.37 -0.41 24.51
CA LEU A 371 -5.81 0.29 23.30
C LEU A 371 -6.95 1.24 23.62
N ASP A 372 -6.83 2.46 23.16
CA ASP A 372 -7.94 3.41 23.12
C ASP A 372 -8.73 3.29 21.81
N MET A 373 -9.72 4.15 21.59
CA MET A 373 -10.55 4.13 20.39
C MET A 373 -9.80 4.52 19.12
N GLU A 374 -8.73 5.31 19.22
CA GLU A 374 -7.92 5.74 18.09
C GLU A 374 -6.95 4.62 17.66
N ASP A 375 -6.33 3.97 18.64
CA ASP A 375 -5.54 2.75 18.43
C ASP A 375 -6.35 1.68 17.71
N ILE A 376 -7.60 1.45 18.16
CA ILE A 376 -8.49 0.46 17.54
C ILE A 376 -8.80 0.85 16.10
N ARG A 377 -9.11 2.11 15.81
CA ARG A 377 -9.36 2.58 14.43
C ARG A 377 -8.15 2.39 13.55
N SER A 378 -6.95 2.72 14.06
CA SER A 378 -5.69 2.55 13.38
C SER A 378 -5.41 1.06 13.09
N LEU A 379 -5.59 0.20 14.08
CA LEU A 379 -5.40 -1.25 13.95
C LEU A 379 -6.39 -1.86 12.94
N VAL A 380 -7.69 -1.57 13.06
CA VAL A 380 -8.72 -2.08 12.14
C VAL A 380 -8.51 -1.52 10.71
N GLY A 381 -8.14 -0.26 10.58
CA GLY A 381 -7.78 0.35 9.30
C GLY A 381 -6.59 -0.36 8.63
N THR A 382 -5.58 -0.75 9.41
CA THR A 382 -4.42 -1.54 8.97
C THR A 382 -4.84 -2.94 8.52
N MET A 383 -5.69 -3.64 9.30
CA MET A 383 -6.22 -4.97 8.93
C MET A 383 -6.99 -4.95 7.61
N GLY A 384 -7.71 -3.86 7.33
CA GLY A 384 -8.46 -3.69 6.07
C GLY A 384 -7.55 -3.51 4.85
N ARG A 385 -6.35 -2.94 5.03
CA ARG A 385 -5.39 -2.64 3.95
C ARG A 385 -4.40 -3.75 3.67
N PHE A 386 -4.00 -4.47 4.73
CA PHE A 386 -2.98 -5.53 4.66
C PHE A 386 -3.58 -6.88 5.06
N PRO A 387 -4.05 -7.68 4.10
CA PRO A 387 -4.63 -9.00 4.39
C PRO A 387 -3.71 -9.92 5.19
N THR A 388 -2.40 -9.88 4.94
CA THR A 388 -1.39 -10.66 5.65
C THR A 388 -1.20 -10.24 7.12
N PHE A 389 -1.65 -9.04 7.48
CA PHE A 389 -1.61 -8.53 8.86
C PHE A 389 -2.86 -8.91 9.67
N ARG A 390 -3.96 -9.36 9.03
CA ARG A 390 -5.25 -9.59 9.72
C ARG A 390 -5.15 -10.52 10.92
N ASP A 391 -4.46 -11.65 10.77
CA ASP A 391 -4.29 -12.61 11.87
C ASP A 391 -3.53 -11.99 13.05
N ARG A 392 -2.50 -11.18 12.77
CA ARG A 392 -1.78 -10.42 13.78
C ARG A 392 -2.69 -9.40 14.46
N GLY A 393 -3.48 -8.66 13.70
CA GLY A 393 -4.45 -7.70 14.21
C GLY A 393 -5.50 -8.36 15.13
N TYR A 394 -6.02 -9.52 14.77
CA TYR A 394 -6.93 -10.28 15.65
C TYR A 394 -6.24 -10.77 16.92
N ARG A 395 -4.97 -11.17 16.86
CA ARG A 395 -4.19 -11.55 18.07
C ARG A 395 -4.03 -10.34 18.99
N ILE A 396 -3.70 -9.16 18.45
CA ILE A 396 -3.61 -7.90 19.22
C ILE A 396 -4.94 -7.61 19.90
N LEU A 397 -6.06 -7.58 19.15
CA LEU A 397 -7.40 -7.32 19.70
C LEU A 397 -7.80 -8.32 20.79
N LYS A 398 -7.48 -9.60 20.61
CA LYS A 398 -7.81 -10.65 21.60
C LYS A 398 -7.05 -10.48 22.93
N SER A 399 -5.83 -9.97 22.87
CA SER A 399 -4.99 -9.75 24.06
C SER A 399 -5.13 -8.34 24.66
N ALA A 400 -5.87 -7.44 24.00
CA ALA A 400 -5.97 -6.05 24.40
C ALA A 400 -6.96 -5.82 25.54
N ARG A 401 -6.61 -4.88 26.45
CA ARG A 401 -7.53 -4.18 27.34
C ARG A 401 -7.96 -2.88 26.69
N LEU A 402 -9.27 -2.68 26.56
CA LEU A 402 -9.83 -1.51 25.93
C LEU A 402 -10.04 -0.39 26.95
N LEU A 403 -9.47 0.77 26.72
CA LEU A 403 -9.79 2.00 27.42
C LEU A 403 -11.06 2.60 26.78
N ILE A 404 -12.25 2.22 27.28
CA ILE A 404 -13.51 2.80 26.88
C ILE A 404 -13.77 4.01 27.77
N PRO A 405 -13.98 5.23 27.24
CA PRO A 405 -14.37 6.38 28.05
C PRO A 405 -15.67 6.07 28.80
N GLU A 406 -15.69 6.32 30.10
CA GLU A 406 -16.93 6.25 30.89
C GLU A 406 -17.95 7.23 30.30
N GLY A 407 -18.94 6.74 29.55
CA GLY A 407 -19.99 7.56 28.93
C GLY A 407 -20.32 7.28 27.46
N GLY A 408 -19.64 6.33 26.80
CA GLY A 408 -19.99 5.88 25.45
C GLY A 408 -21.27 5.04 25.43
N PRO A 409 -22.05 5.03 24.32
CA PRO A 409 -23.26 4.24 24.22
C PRO A 409 -22.95 2.77 24.46
N ARG A 410 -23.50 2.18 25.51
CA ARG A 410 -23.46 0.74 25.75
C ARG A 410 -24.18 0.09 24.57
N CYS A 411 -23.46 -0.62 23.71
CA CYS A 411 -24.09 -1.57 22.81
C CYS A 411 -24.83 -2.56 23.68
N ALA A 412 -26.15 -2.42 23.76
CA ALA A 412 -27.02 -3.39 24.39
C ALA A 412 -26.86 -4.72 23.66
N GLY A 413 -26.59 -5.74 24.44
CA GLY A 413 -26.18 -7.05 24.03
C GLY A 413 -27.13 -7.79 23.06
N ALA A 414 -26.57 -8.73 22.37
CA ALA A 414 -27.15 -10.05 22.11
C ALA A 414 -26.00 -11.02 21.83
#